data_0368d3a983ba8cb0b508e24aa7f637f5
#
_entry.id   0368d3a983ba8cb0b508e24aa7f637f5
#
_cell.length_a   1.000
_cell.length_b   1.000
_cell.length_c   1.000
_cell.angle_alpha   90.00
_cell.angle_beta   90.00
_cell.angle_gamma   90.00
#
_symmetry.space_group_name_H-M   'P 1'
#
loop_
_entity.id
_entity.type
_entity.pdbx_description
1 polymer ?
#
loop_
_entity_poly.entity_id
_entity_poly.type
_entity_poly.pdbx_seq_one_letter_code
_entity_poly.pdbx_strand_id
1 'polypeptide(L)'
;MGWIVFAVAVVVFLGAVTLLLRRILASHDEIYDGLTPGVLPPRKERKAAPVKRLRSTEYKGPFPVAFTPPRDVTPGLIGMVIDGMVDPRDLTATIVDLAARGFLRIEVLDDGKGRRRGKDWLLHPCDKPRSNLMRYERTFL
;
A
#
# COMPACT_ATOMS: atom_id res chain seq x y z
N MET A 1 36.46 -26.35 -21.98
CA MET A 1 36.04 -25.04 -21.45
C MET A 1 34.52 -24.85 -21.42
N GLY A 2 33.74 -25.27 -22.39
CA GLY A 2 32.26 -25.09 -22.43
C GLY A 2 31.51 -25.75 -21.27
N TRP A 3 31.94 -26.91 -20.80
CA TRP A 3 31.31 -27.61 -19.68
C TRP A 3 31.43 -26.85 -18.34
N ILE A 4 32.59 -26.23 -18.07
CA ILE A 4 32.80 -25.47 -16.80
C ILE A 4 31.86 -24.26 -16.80
N VAL A 5 31.75 -23.56 -17.92
CA VAL A 5 30.83 -22.41 -18.08
C VAL A 5 29.38 -22.87 -17.89
N PHE A 6 29.00 -23.98 -18.48
CA PHE A 6 27.66 -24.56 -18.32
C PHE A 6 27.37 -24.93 -16.85
N ALA A 7 28.31 -25.60 -16.18
CA ALA A 7 28.15 -25.98 -14.77
C ALA A 7 28.00 -24.75 -13.86
N VAL A 8 28.81 -23.68 -14.08
CA VAL A 8 28.68 -22.41 -13.34
C VAL A 8 27.33 -21.76 -13.61
N ALA A 9 26.87 -21.73 -14.85
CA ALA A 9 25.55 -21.16 -15.17
C ALA A 9 24.41 -21.91 -14.47
N VAL A 10 24.46 -23.23 -14.41
CA VAL A 10 23.47 -24.05 -13.69
C VAL A 10 23.48 -23.74 -12.20
N VAL A 11 24.67 -23.64 -11.56
CA VAL A 11 24.78 -23.33 -10.13
C VAL A 11 24.20 -21.91 -9.82
N VAL A 12 24.54 -20.92 -10.66
CA VAL A 12 24.02 -19.56 -10.50
C VAL A 12 22.48 -19.53 -10.68
N PHE A 13 21.97 -20.24 -11.67
CA PHE A 13 20.52 -20.35 -11.90
C PHE A 13 19.81 -20.99 -10.70
N LEU A 14 20.31 -22.14 -10.21
CA LEU A 14 19.73 -22.80 -9.03
C LEU A 14 19.79 -21.90 -7.79
N GLY A 15 20.90 -21.17 -7.60
CA GLY A 15 21.03 -20.19 -6.53
C GLY A 15 19.99 -19.07 -6.63
N ALA A 16 19.80 -18.50 -7.82
CA ALA A 16 18.80 -17.46 -8.06
C ALA A 16 17.37 -17.98 -7.83
N VAL A 17 17.04 -19.18 -8.31
CA VAL A 17 15.73 -19.82 -8.07
C VAL A 17 15.51 -20.05 -6.58
N THR A 18 16.51 -20.53 -5.85
CA THR A 18 16.42 -20.79 -4.41
C THR A 18 16.18 -19.48 -3.63
N LEU A 19 16.88 -18.40 -3.99
CA LEU A 19 16.69 -17.08 -3.40
C LEU A 19 15.30 -16.53 -3.69
N LEU A 20 14.82 -16.67 -4.92
CA LEU A 20 13.48 -16.25 -5.33
C LEU A 20 12.39 -17.00 -4.55
N LEU A 21 12.51 -18.33 -4.45
CA LEU A 21 11.58 -19.16 -3.69
C LEU A 21 11.59 -18.78 -2.20
N ARG A 22 12.78 -18.55 -1.60
CA ARG A 22 12.85 -18.07 -0.22
C ARG A 22 12.16 -16.73 -0.02
N ARG A 23 12.31 -15.79 -0.96
CA ARG A 23 11.60 -14.49 -0.90
C ARG A 23 10.08 -14.65 -1.00
N ILE A 24 9.61 -15.48 -1.93
CA ILE A 24 8.18 -15.75 -2.10
C ILE A 24 7.61 -16.44 -0.85
N LEU A 25 8.30 -17.39 -0.27
CA LEU A 25 7.87 -18.09 0.94
C LEU A 25 7.94 -17.21 2.21
N ALA A 26 8.84 -16.21 2.22
CA ALA A 26 8.97 -15.28 3.33
C ALA A 26 7.93 -14.13 3.27
N SER A 27 7.25 -13.92 2.14
CA SER A 27 6.29 -12.84 1.93
C SER A 27 4.86 -13.17 2.41
N HIS A 28 4.73 -13.99 3.47
CA HIS A 28 3.43 -14.28 4.06
C HIS A 28 3.16 -13.33 5.22
N ASP A 29 1.91 -12.86 5.31
CA ASP A 29 1.46 -12.06 6.43
C ASP A 29 1.35 -12.90 7.70
N GLU A 30 1.70 -12.31 8.83
CA GLU A 30 1.59 -12.95 10.13
C GLU A 30 0.35 -12.42 10.86
N ILE A 31 -0.54 -13.32 11.26
CA ILE A 31 -1.69 -12.99 12.09
C ILE A 31 -1.59 -13.74 13.42
N TYR A 32 -2.12 -13.14 14.48
CA TYR A 32 -2.24 -13.84 15.76
C TYR A 32 -3.30 -14.94 15.66
N ASP A 33 -2.91 -16.18 16.00
CA ASP A 33 -3.82 -17.33 15.93
C ASP A 33 -4.92 -17.20 16.99
N GLY A 34 -6.16 -17.48 16.58
CA GLY A 34 -7.32 -17.37 17.46
C GLY A 34 -7.83 -15.95 17.73
N LEU A 35 -7.19 -14.90 17.18
CA LEU A 35 -7.66 -13.52 17.30
C LEU A 35 -8.21 -13.01 15.96
N THR A 36 -9.27 -12.20 16.04
CA THR A 36 -9.79 -11.50 14.87
C THR A 36 -8.76 -10.47 14.37
N PRO A 37 -8.51 -10.35 13.05
CA PRO A 37 -7.61 -9.33 12.53
C PRO A 37 -7.95 -7.94 13.04
N GLY A 38 -6.93 -7.17 13.42
CA GLY A 38 -7.09 -5.85 14.03
C GLY A 38 -7.18 -5.87 15.57
N VAL A 39 -7.39 -7.02 16.19
CA VAL A 39 -7.29 -7.18 17.65
C VAL A 39 -5.87 -7.61 18.01
N LEU A 40 -5.24 -6.83 18.88
CA LEU A 40 -3.89 -7.11 19.36
C LEU A 40 -3.96 -7.78 20.73
N PRO A 41 -3.14 -8.82 21.00
CA PRO A 41 -3.04 -9.38 22.33
C PRO A 41 -2.48 -8.36 23.31
N PRO A 42 -2.71 -8.54 24.63
CA PRO A 42 -2.17 -7.69 25.69
C PRO A 42 -0.64 -7.51 25.51
N ARG A 43 -0.13 -6.31 25.81
CA ARG A 43 1.30 -5.97 25.57
C ARG A 43 2.27 -6.99 26.20
N LYS A 44 1.92 -7.56 27.36
CA LYS A 44 2.76 -8.52 28.09
C LYS A 44 2.84 -9.89 27.38
N GLU A 45 1.79 -10.27 26.68
CA GLU A 45 1.61 -11.58 26.04
C GLU A 45 1.97 -11.58 24.55
N ARG A 46 2.14 -10.38 23.97
CA ARG A 46 2.32 -10.19 22.52
C ARG A 46 3.50 -10.96 21.93
N LYS A 47 4.61 -11.10 22.70
CA LYS A 47 5.80 -11.85 22.26
C LYS A 47 5.62 -13.36 22.31
N ALA A 48 4.72 -13.85 23.16
CA ALA A 48 4.46 -15.28 23.36
C ALA A 48 3.19 -15.74 22.64
N ALA A 49 2.42 -14.82 22.08
CA ALA A 49 1.16 -15.13 21.39
C ALA A 49 1.47 -15.96 20.13
N PRO A 50 0.73 -17.06 19.89
CA PRO A 50 0.91 -17.88 18.71
C PRO A 50 0.61 -17.09 17.44
N VAL A 51 1.49 -17.21 16.45
CA VAL A 51 1.38 -16.53 15.17
C VAL A 51 1.20 -17.55 14.07
N LYS A 52 0.23 -17.32 13.18
CA LYS A 52 0.00 -18.12 11.99
C LYS A 52 0.34 -17.29 10.75
N ARG A 53 1.08 -17.91 9.82
CA ARG A 53 1.39 -17.30 8.53
C ARG A 53 0.29 -17.62 7.53
N LEU A 54 -0.26 -16.60 6.91
CA LEU A 54 -1.31 -16.70 5.90
C LEU A 54 -0.96 -15.82 4.70
N ARG A 55 -1.39 -16.24 3.51
CA ARG A 55 -1.50 -15.32 2.40
C ARG A 55 -2.71 -14.43 2.63
N SER A 56 -2.63 -13.15 2.27
CA SER A 56 -3.74 -12.20 2.49
C SER A 56 -5.06 -12.66 1.87
N THR A 57 -5.00 -13.46 0.79
CA THR A 57 -6.16 -14.08 0.13
C THR A 57 -6.73 -15.33 0.83
N GLU A 58 -6.03 -15.87 1.83
CA GLU A 58 -6.42 -17.12 2.51
C GLU A 58 -7.25 -16.89 3.78
N TYR A 59 -7.31 -15.64 4.27
CA TYR A 59 -8.12 -15.35 5.45
C TYR A 59 -9.60 -15.36 5.10
N LYS A 60 -10.32 -16.33 5.67
CA LYS A 60 -11.77 -16.51 5.50
C LYS A 60 -12.57 -16.22 6.77
N GLY A 61 -11.93 -15.72 7.80
CA GLY A 61 -12.57 -15.37 9.07
C GLY A 61 -13.33 -14.04 9.02
N PRO A 62 -14.03 -13.67 10.12
CA PRO A 62 -14.72 -12.41 10.21
C PRO A 62 -13.74 -11.23 10.20
N PHE A 63 -14.02 -10.23 9.37
CA PHE A 63 -13.29 -8.96 9.41
C PHE A 63 -13.98 -7.99 10.37
N PRO A 64 -13.25 -7.34 11.27
CA PRO A 64 -13.81 -6.30 12.10
C PRO A 64 -14.21 -5.11 11.23
N VAL A 65 -15.42 -4.62 11.40
CA VAL A 65 -15.90 -3.40 10.75
C VAL A 65 -15.50 -2.22 11.63
N ALA A 66 -14.69 -1.30 11.10
CA ALA A 66 -14.36 -0.05 11.74
C ALA A 66 -15.01 1.11 10.97
N PHE A 67 -15.69 2.00 11.68
CA PHE A 67 -16.32 3.20 11.10
C PHE A 67 -15.38 4.42 11.07
N THR A 68 -14.21 4.27 11.66
CA THR A 68 -13.16 5.29 11.67
C THR A 68 -11.90 4.74 11.01
N PRO A 69 -11.21 5.55 10.19
CA PRO A 69 -9.95 5.11 9.59
C PRO A 69 -8.88 4.86 10.66
N PRO A 70 -7.88 4.02 10.37
CA PRO A 70 -6.74 3.84 11.26
C PRO A 70 -6.05 5.18 11.54
N ARG A 71 -5.54 5.36 12.77
CA ARG A 71 -4.78 6.56 13.11
C ARG A 71 -3.49 6.62 12.30
N ASP A 72 -3.12 7.82 11.89
CA ASP A 72 -1.87 8.11 11.17
C ASP A 72 -1.72 7.41 9.80
N VAL A 73 -2.82 6.90 9.25
CA VAL A 73 -2.86 6.34 7.89
C VAL A 73 -3.74 7.23 7.03
N THR A 74 -3.13 7.90 6.06
CA THR A 74 -3.86 8.68 5.06
C THR A 74 -4.39 7.79 3.94
N PRO A 75 -5.47 8.18 3.25
CA PRO A 75 -6.05 7.38 2.16
C PRO A 75 -5.04 6.95 1.09
N GLY A 76 -4.08 7.82 0.75
CA GLY A 76 -3.02 7.50 -0.23
C GLY A 76 -1.97 6.49 0.25
N LEU A 77 -1.90 6.20 1.56
CA LEU A 77 -0.99 5.18 2.09
C LEU A 77 -1.64 3.80 2.24
N ILE A 78 -2.96 3.71 2.08
CA ILE A 78 -3.69 2.44 2.32
C ILE A 78 -3.23 1.36 1.33
N GLY A 79 -3.12 1.67 0.03
CA GLY A 79 -2.63 0.73 -0.97
C GLY A 79 -1.23 0.25 -0.63
N MET A 80 -0.31 1.17 -0.35
CA MET A 80 1.07 0.85 0.04
C MET A 80 1.15 -0.04 1.29
N VAL A 81 0.24 0.13 2.27
CA VAL A 81 0.19 -0.73 3.46
C VAL A 81 -0.30 -2.14 3.12
N ILE A 82 -1.20 -2.28 2.13
CA ILE A 82 -1.80 -3.56 1.74
C ILE A 82 -0.84 -4.40 0.91
N ASP A 83 -0.20 -3.83 -0.10
CA ASP A 83 0.58 -4.59 -1.10
C ASP A 83 2.05 -4.12 -1.26
N GLY A 84 2.44 -3.03 -0.57
CA GLY A 84 3.79 -2.48 -0.63
C GLY A 84 4.10 -1.71 -1.92
N MET A 85 3.10 -1.44 -2.76
CA MET A 85 3.25 -0.72 -4.01
C MET A 85 2.44 0.58 -4.02
N VAL A 86 2.84 1.51 -4.85
CA VAL A 86 2.10 2.77 -5.04
C VAL A 86 1.42 2.72 -6.40
N ASP A 87 0.10 2.75 -6.38
CA ASP A 87 -0.75 2.70 -7.56
C ASP A 87 -1.29 4.08 -7.95
N PRO A 88 -1.74 4.28 -9.21
CA PRO A 88 -2.46 5.49 -9.63
C PRO A 88 -3.70 5.78 -8.75
N ARG A 89 -4.29 4.75 -8.15
CA ARG A 89 -5.40 4.87 -7.21
C ARG A 89 -5.00 5.60 -5.93
N ASP A 90 -3.79 5.34 -5.42
CA ASP A 90 -3.26 5.98 -4.21
C ASP A 90 -2.98 7.47 -4.44
N LEU A 91 -2.50 7.81 -5.65
CA LEU A 91 -2.35 9.20 -6.07
C LEU A 91 -3.69 9.92 -6.12
N THR A 92 -4.70 9.29 -6.72
CA THR A 92 -6.06 9.85 -6.78
C THR A 92 -6.64 10.03 -5.38
N ALA A 93 -6.48 9.04 -4.51
CA ALA A 93 -6.92 9.12 -3.12
C ALA A 93 -6.22 10.25 -2.36
N THR A 94 -4.92 10.47 -2.60
CA THR A 94 -4.15 11.58 -2.03
C THR A 94 -4.70 12.94 -2.49
N ILE A 95 -4.99 13.10 -3.79
CA ILE A 95 -5.54 14.35 -4.34
C ILE A 95 -6.90 14.67 -3.70
N VAL A 96 -7.78 13.68 -3.64
CA VAL A 96 -9.11 13.85 -3.06
C VAL A 96 -9.03 14.17 -1.56
N ASP A 97 -8.15 13.50 -0.82
CA ASP A 97 -7.94 13.75 0.61
C ASP A 97 -7.38 15.16 0.86
N LEU A 98 -6.38 15.60 0.09
CA LEU A 98 -5.84 16.96 0.18
C LEU A 98 -6.91 18.01 -0.15
N ALA A 99 -7.78 17.73 -1.10
CA ALA A 99 -8.91 18.61 -1.42
C ALA A 99 -9.96 18.64 -0.30
N ALA A 100 -10.32 17.49 0.26
CA ALA A 100 -11.26 17.39 1.37
C ALA A 100 -10.74 18.11 2.63
N ARG A 101 -9.42 18.07 2.87
CA ARG A 101 -8.75 18.81 3.94
C ARG A 101 -8.50 20.30 3.61
N GLY A 102 -8.84 20.76 2.40
CA GLY A 102 -8.74 22.15 1.96
C GLY A 102 -7.33 22.63 1.60
N PHE A 103 -6.42 21.74 1.23
CA PHE A 103 -5.09 22.07 0.72
C PHE A 103 -5.06 22.22 -0.80
N LEU A 104 -6.05 21.61 -1.50
CA LEU A 104 -6.26 21.69 -2.94
C LEU A 104 -7.69 22.08 -3.27
N ARG A 105 -7.88 22.79 -4.38
CA ARG A 105 -9.16 22.95 -5.05
C ARG A 105 -9.10 22.25 -6.41
N ILE A 106 -10.08 21.40 -6.68
CA ILE A 106 -10.18 20.66 -7.92
C ILE A 106 -11.19 21.37 -8.81
N GLU A 107 -10.80 21.76 -10.00
CA GLU A 107 -11.63 22.40 -11.00
C GLU A 107 -11.74 21.50 -12.24
N VAL A 108 -12.96 21.34 -12.74
CA VAL A 108 -13.21 20.58 -13.95
C VAL A 108 -13.13 21.53 -15.14
N LEU A 109 -12.23 21.28 -16.06
CA LEU A 109 -12.17 22.01 -17.31
C LEU A 109 -13.16 21.38 -18.31
N ASP A 110 -14.23 22.10 -18.63
CA ASP A 110 -15.15 21.72 -19.69
C ASP A 110 -14.73 22.44 -20.98
N ASP A 111 -14.23 21.69 -21.96
CA ASP A 111 -13.81 22.24 -23.26
C ASP A 111 -14.97 22.61 -24.19
N GLY A 112 -16.21 22.48 -23.72
CA GLY A 112 -17.43 22.87 -24.45
C GLY A 112 -17.70 22.12 -25.76
N LYS A 113 -16.83 21.13 -26.12
CA LYS A 113 -16.89 20.45 -27.43
C LYS A 113 -17.62 19.11 -27.41
N GLY A 114 -18.36 18.79 -26.35
CA GLY A 114 -19.30 17.67 -26.30
C GLY A 114 -18.73 16.27 -26.65
N ARG A 115 -17.42 16.14 -26.89
CA ARG A 115 -16.78 14.88 -27.18
C ARG A 115 -16.52 14.12 -25.88
N ARG A 116 -16.74 12.82 -25.88
CA ARG A 116 -16.44 11.85 -24.81
C ARG A 116 -14.93 11.71 -24.50
N ARG A 117 -14.16 12.77 -24.67
CA ARG A 117 -12.77 12.86 -24.24
C ARG A 117 -12.79 13.20 -22.76
N GLY A 118 -12.02 12.52 -21.95
CA GLY A 118 -12.03 12.67 -20.50
C GLY A 118 -11.95 14.13 -20.09
N LYS A 119 -12.75 14.51 -19.08
CA LYS A 119 -12.71 15.86 -18.51
C LYS A 119 -11.31 16.09 -17.96
N ASP A 120 -10.69 17.19 -18.36
CA ASP A 120 -9.42 17.61 -17.78
C ASP A 120 -9.68 18.27 -16.42
N TRP A 121 -8.74 18.08 -15.52
CA TRP A 121 -8.84 18.57 -14.15
C TRP A 121 -7.69 19.53 -13.88
N LEU A 122 -8.00 20.67 -13.30
CA LEU A 122 -7.02 21.63 -12.85
C LEU A 122 -6.95 21.60 -11.31
N LEU A 123 -5.75 21.46 -10.79
CA LEU A 123 -5.49 21.41 -9.36
C LEU A 123 -4.89 22.74 -8.91
N HIS A 124 -5.56 23.43 -8.01
CA HIS A 124 -5.10 24.70 -7.45
C HIS A 124 -4.65 24.48 -6.00
N PRO A 125 -3.38 24.68 -5.67
CA PRO A 125 -2.95 24.72 -4.28
C PRO A 125 -3.64 25.86 -3.54
N CYS A 126 -4.12 25.58 -2.32
CA CYS A 126 -4.67 26.59 -1.43
C CYS A 126 -3.60 27.10 -0.46
N ASP A 127 -3.70 28.39 -0.09
CA ASP A 127 -2.80 29.00 0.90
C ASP A 127 -3.19 28.56 2.31
N LYS A 128 -2.68 27.39 2.70
CA LYS A 128 -2.92 26.77 4.01
C LYS A 128 -1.61 26.32 4.61
N PRO A 129 -1.37 26.51 5.94
CA PRO A 129 -0.18 26.02 6.63
C PRO A 129 0.04 24.53 6.42
N ARG A 130 1.22 24.13 5.93
CA ARG A 130 1.55 22.75 5.56
C ARG A 130 2.19 21.94 6.69
N SER A 131 2.14 22.44 7.94
CA SER A 131 2.76 21.80 9.11
C SER A 131 2.23 20.38 9.38
N ASN A 132 0.94 20.15 9.12
CA ASN A 132 0.24 18.90 9.39
C ASN A 132 0.26 17.93 8.21
N LEU A 133 1.05 18.21 7.18
CA LEU A 133 1.18 17.34 6.01
C LEU A 133 2.35 16.38 6.18
N MET A 134 2.17 15.15 5.72
CA MET A 134 3.25 14.18 5.59
C MET A 134 4.26 14.62 4.52
N ARG A 135 5.45 14.04 4.54
CA ARG A 135 6.51 14.43 3.61
C ARG A 135 6.11 14.27 2.14
N TYR A 136 5.47 13.16 1.79
CA TYR A 136 5.04 12.91 0.42
C TYR A 136 3.91 13.87 -0.01
N GLU A 137 2.97 14.21 0.89
CA GLU A 137 1.91 15.18 0.61
C GLU A 137 2.46 16.59 0.32
N ARG A 138 3.52 16.99 1.03
CA ARG A 138 4.19 18.29 0.78
C ARG A 138 4.88 18.32 -0.57
N THR A 139 5.37 17.19 -1.07
CA THR A 139 5.99 17.10 -2.40
C THR A 139 4.95 17.20 -3.51
N PHE A 140 3.69 16.91 -3.19
CA PHE A 140 2.57 16.97 -4.12
C PHE A 140 2.04 18.39 -4.34
N LEU A 141 2.23 19.30 -3.38
CA LEU A 141 1.78 20.70 -3.36
C LEU A 141 2.89 21.69 -3.69
#